data_dfe0169b8ad6d94801944e1b000c04a7
#
_entry.id   dfe0169b8ad6d94801944e1b000c04a7
#
_cell.length_a   1.000
_cell.length_b   1.000
_cell.length_c   1.000
_cell.angle_alpha   90.00
_cell.angle_beta   90.00
_cell.angle_gamma   90.00
#
_symmetry.space_group_name_H-M   'P 1'
#
loop_
_entity.id
_entity.type
_entity.pdbx_description
1 polymer ?
#
loop_
_entity_poly.entity_id
_entity_poly.type
_entity_poly.pdbx_seq_one_letter_code
_entity_poly.pdbx_strand_id
1 'polypeptide(L)'
;MTRALLPVLASILIVGCRNASFPVEEHQAGVSGSDVVADPAPIPHYEVDPKWPKLPLGDRWITGGLGGMCIDERDHIFVLNRQDVVLEDLDGARPAAPVIELDPEGNVVRGWGDPERLGDRLHDCHVDAESNVWIVAAGTGVLQKYSNDGRELLLQIGETGKYDSSDGTREGEPQNSDRAQFFLPAAVDVDAQTGEIYVADGELPGGNHRIAVLDREGRFLRQWALERTEAERDVIPLPHCLRLSNDGLVYVCDRRADRIQVFDRDGAFVRNIDIPFEPLTSPDGRPSGTRGTAVALAFSTDPQQRYLFVVNQNSVMVDIVDRRSGEVLSSFGEGPGRYPGQFTLPHGIGVDSVGNVYVAEQEGRRIQKFRVATPTPMN
;
A
#
# COMPACT_ATOMS: atom_id res chain seq x y z
N MET A 1 -67.16 -33.90 -0.88
CA MET A 1 -68.18 -32.82 -0.73
C MET A 1 -67.69 -31.62 -1.49
N THR A 2 -68.32 -31.38 -2.57
CA THR A 2 -68.12 -30.38 -3.61
C THR A 2 -68.62 -29.03 -3.13
N ARG A 3 -67.84 -27.95 -3.36
CA ARG A 3 -68.37 -26.59 -3.47
C ARG A 3 -67.62 -25.75 -4.50
N ALA A 4 -68.47 -25.15 -5.30
CA ALA A 4 -68.32 -24.54 -6.58
C ALA A 4 -67.57 -23.16 -6.58
N LEU A 5 -66.98 -22.89 -7.75
CA LEU A 5 -66.53 -21.59 -8.20
C LEU A 5 -67.71 -20.68 -8.62
N LEU A 6 -67.53 -19.37 -8.35
CA LEU A 6 -68.31 -18.32 -9.02
C LEU A 6 -67.35 -17.23 -9.51
N PRO A 7 -67.50 -16.77 -10.75
CA PRO A 7 -66.60 -15.67 -11.29
C PRO A 7 -67.28 -14.31 -11.05
N VAL A 8 -66.44 -13.31 -10.74
CA VAL A 8 -66.87 -11.91 -10.69
C VAL A 8 -66.41 -11.23 -11.99
N LEU A 9 -67.41 -10.77 -12.75
CA LEU A 9 -67.27 -9.89 -13.91
C LEU A 9 -66.91 -8.47 -13.40
N ALA A 10 -65.88 -7.91 -13.91
CA ALA A 10 -65.54 -6.47 -13.76
C ALA A 10 -65.76 -5.75 -15.09
N SER A 11 -66.75 -4.83 -15.11
CA SER A 11 -67.08 -3.98 -16.23
C SER A 11 -66.04 -2.88 -16.47
N ILE A 12 -65.56 -2.79 -17.71
CA ILE A 12 -64.66 -1.72 -18.18
C ILE A 12 -65.49 -0.51 -18.60
N LEU A 13 -65.32 0.61 -17.93
CA LEU A 13 -65.83 1.91 -18.38
C LEU A 13 -64.74 2.60 -19.22
N ILE A 14 -65.01 2.78 -20.50
CA ILE A 14 -64.16 3.59 -21.40
C ILE A 14 -64.64 5.05 -21.32
N VAL A 15 -63.80 5.92 -20.75
CA VAL A 15 -63.96 7.38 -20.80
C VAL A 15 -62.99 7.92 -21.84
N GLY A 16 -63.55 8.40 -22.94
CA GLY A 16 -62.80 9.09 -23.98
C GLY A 16 -62.40 10.50 -23.54
N CYS A 17 -61.10 10.79 -23.60
CA CYS A 17 -60.58 12.14 -23.47
C CYS A 17 -60.07 12.66 -24.81
N ARG A 18 -60.59 13.83 -25.16
CA ARG A 18 -60.29 14.62 -26.36
C ARG A 18 -58.84 15.10 -26.36
N ASN A 19 -58.21 15.03 -27.51
CA ASN A 19 -56.93 15.65 -27.82
C ASN A 19 -56.99 17.17 -27.66
N ALA A 20 -56.16 17.72 -26.76
CA ALA A 20 -55.77 19.14 -26.77
C ALA A 20 -54.31 19.21 -27.19
N SER A 21 -54.07 19.78 -28.39
CA SER A 21 -52.74 20.08 -28.93
C SER A 21 -52.22 21.32 -28.25
N PHE A 22 -51.09 21.22 -27.55
CA PHE A 22 -50.27 22.39 -27.13
C PHE A 22 -49.08 22.52 -28.07
N PRO A 23 -48.71 23.76 -28.46
CA PRO A 23 -47.53 23.96 -29.29
C PRO A 23 -46.25 23.69 -28.46
N VAL A 24 -45.38 22.88 -29.01
CA VAL A 24 -44.01 22.66 -28.49
C VAL A 24 -43.15 23.83 -29.00
N GLU A 25 -42.77 24.75 -28.14
CA GLU A 25 -41.69 25.67 -28.40
C GLU A 25 -40.36 24.89 -28.30
N GLU A 26 -39.69 24.71 -29.43
CA GLU A 26 -38.28 24.25 -29.47
C GLU A 26 -37.38 25.33 -28.89
N HIS A 27 -37.00 25.17 -27.61
CA HIS A 27 -35.82 25.86 -27.08
C HIS A 27 -34.58 25.11 -27.56
N GLN A 28 -33.95 25.60 -28.63
CA GLN A 28 -32.56 25.31 -28.94
C GLN A 28 -31.68 25.92 -27.85
N ALA A 29 -31.37 25.12 -26.81
CA ALA A 29 -30.26 25.41 -25.92
C ALA A 29 -28.96 25.13 -26.68
N GLY A 30 -28.32 26.22 -27.11
CA GLY A 30 -26.96 26.18 -27.65
C GLY A 30 -25.99 25.64 -26.60
N VAL A 31 -25.61 24.38 -26.73
CA VAL A 31 -24.46 23.82 -26.01
C VAL A 31 -23.20 24.29 -26.75
N SER A 32 -22.72 25.46 -26.39
CA SER A 32 -21.36 25.88 -26.68
C SER A 32 -20.54 25.72 -25.40
N GLY A 33 -20.17 24.52 -25.13
CA GLY A 33 -19.11 24.14 -24.19
C GLY A 33 -18.14 23.27 -24.96
N SER A 34 -17.11 23.87 -25.55
CA SER A 34 -15.93 23.13 -25.89
C SER A 34 -15.32 22.67 -24.57
N ASP A 35 -15.63 21.45 -24.16
CA ASP A 35 -14.81 20.72 -23.21
C ASP A 35 -13.42 20.62 -23.86
N VAL A 36 -12.56 21.58 -23.53
CA VAL A 36 -11.13 21.46 -23.73
C VAL A 36 -10.75 20.27 -22.86
N VAL A 37 -10.71 19.09 -23.45
CA VAL A 37 -10.06 17.94 -22.86
C VAL A 37 -8.62 18.41 -22.65
N ALA A 38 -8.29 18.79 -21.43
CA ALA A 38 -6.92 19.13 -21.08
C ALA A 38 -6.04 17.96 -21.53
N ASP A 39 -5.01 18.29 -22.31
CA ASP A 39 -4.02 17.31 -22.76
C ASP A 39 -3.59 16.49 -21.54
N PRO A 40 -3.60 15.15 -21.60
CA PRO A 40 -3.25 14.35 -20.45
C PRO A 40 -1.86 14.77 -19.99
N ALA A 41 -1.73 15.14 -18.71
CA ALA A 41 -0.44 15.51 -18.15
C ALA A 41 0.59 14.41 -18.49
N PRO A 42 1.82 14.79 -18.88
CA PRO A 42 2.82 13.81 -19.32
C PRO A 42 3.11 12.80 -18.20
N ILE A 43 3.28 11.53 -18.59
CA ILE A 43 3.68 10.47 -17.66
C ILE A 43 5.02 10.88 -17.04
N PRO A 44 5.16 10.85 -15.71
CA PRO A 44 6.40 11.23 -15.06
C PRO A 44 7.53 10.27 -15.44
N HIS A 45 8.72 10.78 -15.64
CA HIS A 45 9.92 10.02 -15.89
C HIS A 45 10.87 10.13 -14.69
N TYR A 46 11.58 9.05 -14.37
CA TYR A 46 12.41 8.97 -13.18
C TYR A 46 13.84 8.57 -13.49
N GLU A 47 14.77 9.23 -12.80
CA GLU A 47 16.20 8.93 -12.87
C GLU A 47 16.76 8.70 -11.46
N VAL A 48 17.56 7.64 -11.28
CA VAL A 48 18.18 7.35 -10.00
C VAL A 48 19.15 8.47 -9.60
N ASP A 49 19.13 8.88 -8.33
CA ASP A 49 20.16 9.73 -7.75
C ASP A 49 21.29 8.88 -7.13
N PRO A 50 22.39 8.63 -7.82
CA PRO A 50 23.45 7.73 -7.34
C PRO A 50 24.23 8.30 -6.16
N LYS A 51 23.98 9.56 -5.76
CA LYS A 51 24.63 10.24 -4.64
C LYS A 51 23.77 10.31 -3.38
N TRP A 52 22.54 9.80 -3.46
CA TRP A 52 21.61 9.72 -2.35
C TRP A 52 21.41 8.26 -1.93
N PRO A 53 21.39 7.92 -0.63
CA PRO A 53 21.72 8.77 0.52
C PRO A 53 23.22 9.03 0.62
N LYS A 54 23.62 9.97 1.47
CA LYS A 54 25.04 10.21 1.77
C LYS A 54 25.62 9.06 2.59
N LEU A 55 26.63 8.43 2.05
CA LEU A 55 27.29 7.29 2.69
C LEU A 55 28.60 7.71 3.36
N PRO A 56 28.99 7.04 4.47
CA PRO A 56 28.26 6.01 5.20
C PRO A 56 27.07 6.58 5.97
N LEU A 57 26.00 5.80 6.17
CA LEU A 57 24.81 6.24 6.93
C LEU A 57 25.13 6.60 8.39
N GLY A 58 26.11 5.96 8.99
CA GLY A 58 26.56 6.23 10.35
C GLY A 58 27.90 5.58 10.62
N ASP A 59 28.52 5.89 11.77
CA ASP A 59 29.81 5.33 12.14
C ASP A 59 29.72 3.81 12.29
N ARG A 60 30.32 3.10 11.34
CA ARG A 60 30.35 1.64 11.23
C ARG A 60 28.96 0.98 11.22
N TRP A 61 27.91 1.70 10.80
CA TRP A 61 26.58 1.12 10.67
C TRP A 61 26.52 0.18 9.48
N ILE A 62 25.89 -0.99 9.72
CA ILE A 62 25.46 -1.89 8.68
C ILE A 62 23.96 -2.11 8.80
N THR A 63 23.25 -2.06 7.69
CA THR A 63 21.82 -2.33 7.62
C THR A 63 21.58 -3.80 7.35
N GLY A 64 20.55 -4.35 7.96
CA GLY A 64 19.88 -5.54 7.49
C GLY A 64 18.93 -5.24 6.34
N GLY A 65 17.99 -6.13 6.08
CA GLY A 65 16.93 -5.91 5.12
C GLY A 65 16.07 -4.70 5.49
N LEU A 66 15.77 -3.84 4.51
CA LEU A 66 14.87 -2.73 4.74
C LEU A 66 13.42 -3.17 4.47
N GLY A 67 12.59 -3.18 5.54
CA GLY A 67 11.24 -3.71 5.51
C GLY A 67 10.21 -2.76 4.90
N GLY A 68 10.34 -1.48 5.18
CA GLY A 68 9.42 -0.44 4.74
C GLY A 68 9.97 0.95 4.95
N MET A 69 9.19 1.95 4.58
CA MET A 69 9.54 3.34 4.77
C MET A 69 8.29 4.23 4.75
N CYS A 70 8.39 5.39 5.38
CA CYS A 70 7.39 6.46 5.30
C CYS A 70 8.09 7.83 5.29
N ILE A 71 7.36 8.86 4.89
CA ILE A 71 7.87 10.22 4.71
C ILE A 71 6.97 11.18 5.47
N ASP A 72 7.54 12.14 6.20
CA ASP A 72 6.78 13.18 6.90
C ASP A 72 6.60 14.45 6.05
N GLU A 73 5.87 15.42 6.59
CA GLU A 73 5.59 16.70 5.93
C GLU A 73 6.83 17.59 5.66
N ARG A 74 7.97 17.25 6.26
CA ARG A 74 9.27 17.91 6.03
C ARG A 74 10.12 17.17 5.00
N ASP A 75 9.55 16.15 4.36
CA ASP A 75 10.24 15.22 3.47
C ASP A 75 11.36 14.41 4.17
N HIS A 76 11.27 14.24 5.49
CA HIS A 76 12.14 13.31 6.19
C HIS A 76 11.68 11.87 5.96
N ILE A 77 12.63 11.01 5.64
CA ILE A 77 12.40 9.62 5.31
C ILE A 77 12.72 8.74 6.51
N PHE A 78 11.72 8.02 7.02
CA PHE A 78 11.89 6.99 8.05
C PHE A 78 12.01 5.64 7.39
N VAL A 79 13.15 4.98 7.57
CA VAL A 79 13.46 3.68 6.96
C VAL A 79 13.48 2.61 8.04
N LEU A 80 12.71 1.53 7.85
CA LEU A 80 12.63 0.42 8.77
C LEU A 80 13.71 -0.63 8.47
N ASN A 81 14.65 -0.78 9.39
CA ASN A 81 15.74 -1.73 9.33
C ASN A 81 15.42 -2.98 10.15
N ARG A 82 15.31 -4.14 9.52
CA ARG A 82 14.96 -5.42 10.15
C ARG A 82 16.05 -5.95 11.07
N GLN A 83 17.27 -5.42 10.98
CA GLN A 83 18.45 -5.81 11.77
C GLN A 83 18.82 -7.30 11.63
N ASP A 84 18.41 -7.95 10.56
CA ASP A 84 18.71 -9.32 10.20
C ASP A 84 20.15 -9.48 9.65
N VAL A 85 21.10 -8.88 10.37
CA VAL A 85 22.54 -8.99 10.09
C VAL A 85 23.12 -10.24 10.79
N VAL A 86 24.01 -10.92 10.10
CA VAL A 86 24.72 -12.09 10.66
C VAL A 86 26.05 -11.68 11.26
N LEU A 87 26.65 -12.53 12.10
CA LEU A 87 27.91 -12.20 12.77
C LEU A 87 29.04 -11.89 11.79
N GLU A 88 29.04 -12.53 10.64
CA GLU A 88 30.02 -12.32 9.57
C GLU A 88 29.94 -10.92 8.95
N ASP A 89 28.74 -10.31 8.96
CA ASP A 89 28.55 -8.94 8.52
C ASP A 89 29.14 -7.93 9.51
N LEU A 90 29.37 -8.33 10.77
CA LEU A 90 29.73 -7.42 11.86
C LEU A 90 31.24 -7.24 12.09
N ASP A 91 32.10 -7.71 11.19
CA ASP A 91 33.56 -7.56 11.34
C ASP A 91 34.00 -6.11 11.57
N GLY A 92 33.94 -5.67 12.83
CA GLY A 92 34.18 -4.30 13.26
C GLY A 92 32.99 -3.31 12.99
N ALA A 93 31.91 -3.74 12.35
CA ALA A 93 30.69 -2.97 12.17
C ALA A 93 29.71 -3.17 13.35
N ARG A 94 28.62 -2.43 13.34
CA ARG A 94 27.50 -2.58 14.28
C ARG A 94 26.17 -2.44 13.53
N PRO A 95 25.11 -3.15 13.97
CA PRO A 95 23.80 -2.99 13.38
C PRO A 95 23.36 -1.51 13.45
N ALA A 96 22.81 -1.01 12.38
CA ALA A 96 22.12 0.27 12.37
C ALA A 96 20.85 0.19 13.24
N ALA A 97 20.32 1.32 13.69
CA ALA A 97 19.10 1.37 14.49
C ALA A 97 17.89 0.75 13.73
N PRO A 98 16.84 0.27 14.46
CA PRO A 98 15.62 -0.24 13.86
C PRO A 98 14.93 0.77 12.93
N VAL A 99 14.95 2.06 13.29
CA VAL A 99 14.43 3.16 12.48
C VAL A 99 15.57 4.14 12.20
N ILE A 100 15.79 4.43 10.92
CA ILE A 100 16.78 5.39 10.45
C ILE A 100 16.02 6.55 9.83
N GLU A 101 16.20 7.76 10.34
CA GLU A 101 15.63 8.99 9.80
C GLU A 101 16.67 9.69 8.94
N LEU A 102 16.31 9.96 7.69
CA LEU A 102 17.10 10.70 6.71
C LEU A 102 16.44 12.04 6.38
N ASP A 103 17.24 13.09 6.16
CA ASP A 103 16.73 14.32 5.58
C ASP A 103 16.62 14.22 4.03
N PRO A 104 15.94 15.17 3.35
CA PRO A 104 15.81 15.16 1.90
C PRO A 104 17.15 15.14 1.14
N GLU A 105 18.22 15.67 1.75
CA GLU A 105 19.57 15.69 1.21
C GLU A 105 20.33 14.36 1.40
N GLY A 106 19.74 13.41 2.14
CA GLY A 106 20.27 12.08 2.39
C GLY A 106 21.24 11.98 3.58
N ASN A 107 21.27 12.99 4.45
CA ASN A 107 22.01 12.87 5.71
C ASN A 107 21.17 12.08 6.72
N VAL A 108 21.83 11.30 7.57
CA VAL A 108 21.18 10.69 8.73
C VAL A 108 20.92 11.77 9.78
N VAL A 109 19.65 11.99 10.09
CA VAL A 109 19.22 12.88 11.18
C VAL A 109 19.38 12.17 12.52
N ARG A 110 18.89 10.93 12.59
CA ARG A 110 19.03 10.08 13.78
C ARG A 110 18.74 8.61 13.46
N GLY A 111 19.12 7.73 14.37
CA GLY A 111 18.65 6.36 14.45
C GLY A 111 18.02 6.12 15.81
N TRP A 112 16.87 5.41 15.84
CA TRP A 112 16.13 5.15 17.05
C TRP A 112 15.39 3.82 17.01
N GLY A 113 14.71 3.50 18.10
CA GLY A 113 13.95 2.26 18.29
C GLY A 113 14.72 1.27 19.16
N ASP A 114 13.95 0.51 19.92
CA ASP A 114 14.45 -0.57 20.76
C ASP A 114 14.26 -1.92 20.02
N PRO A 115 15.35 -2.62 19.64
CA PRO A 115 15.26 -3.89 18.91
C PRO A 115 14.45 -4.97 19.65
N GLU A 116 14.51 -5.00 20.98
CA GLU A 116 13.77 -5.99 21.77
C GLU A 116 12.26 -5.73 21.73
N ARG A 117 11.87 -4.47 21.66
CA ARG A 117 10.47 -4.06 21.61
C ARG A 117 9.88 -4.15 20.18
N LEU A 118 10.64 -3.71 19.21
CA LEU A 118 10.21 -3.68 17.80
C LEU A 118 10.33 -5.05 17.12
N GLY A 119 11.28 -5.89 17.56
CA GLY A 119 11.52 -7.21 16.98
C GLY A 119 12.26 -7.15 15.64
N ASP A 120 12.35 -8.30 15.00
CA ASP A 120 13.20 -8.56 13.83
C ASP A 120 12.51 -8.33 12.47
N ARG A 121 11.18 -8.20 12.44
CA ARG A 121 10.40 -8.12 11.20
C ARG A 121 9.59 -6.82 11.16
N LEU A 122 10.28 -5.69 11.09
CA LEU A 122 9.64 -4.41 10.80
C LEU A 122 9.19 -4.41 9.34
N HIS A 123 7.92 -4.03 9.08
CA HIS A 123 7.33 -4.25 7.77
C HIS A 123 6.92 -2.97 7.05
N ASP A 124 6.16 -2.11 7.70
CA ASP A 124 5.68 -0.86 7.11
C ASP A 124 5.62 0.25 8.15
N CYS A 125 5.62 1.50 7.71
CA CYS A 125 5.32 2.65 8.56
C CYS A 125 4.43 3.67 7.84
N HIS A 126 3.78 4.50 8.66
CA HIS A 126 2.96 5.62 8.25
C HIS A 126 3.24 6.81 9.16
N VAL A 127 3.22 8.03 8.62
CA VAL A 127 3.25 9.26 9.41
C VAL A 127 1.86 9.87 9.39
N ASP A 128 1.24 9.97 10.57
CA ASP A 128 -0.13 10.48 10.68
C ASP A 128 -0.20 12.03 10.61
N ALA A 129 -1.40 12.57 10.56
CA ALA A 129 -1.65 14.01 10.45
C ALA A 129 -1.12 14.84 11.65
N GLU A 130 -0.80 14.18 12.77
CA GLU A 130 -0.16 14.79 13.95
C GLU A 130 1.37 14.62 13.90
N SER A 131 1.91 14.17 12.77
CA SER A 131 3.34 13.89 12.53
C SER A 131 3.91 12.77 13.42
N ASN A 132 3.08 11.87 13.95
CA ASN A 132 3.55 10.70 14.69
C ASN A 132 3.86 9.55 13.73
N VAL A 133 4.84 8.73 14.09
CA VAL A 133 5.29 7.60 13.29
C VAL A 133 4.65 6.30 13.78
N TRP A 134 3.83 5.70 12.93
CA TRP A 134 3.29 4.38 13.12
C TRP A 134 4.21 3.32 12.55
N ILE A 135 4.42 2.23 13.27
CA ILE A 135 5.29 1.12 12.86
C ILE A 135 4.52 -0.18 12.93
N VAL A 136 4.58 -0.96 11.86
CA VAL A 136 4.11 -2.34 11.81
C VAL A 136 5.25 -3.26 12.21
N ALA A 137 5.15 -3.83 13.40
CA ALA A 137 6.09 -4.81 13.92
C ALA A 137 5.53 -6.23 13.71
N ALA A 138 5.60 -6.70 12.45
CA ALA A 138 5.01 -7.99 12.04
C ALA A 138 5.56 -9.18 12.83
N GLY A 139 6.84 -9.13 13.19
CA GLY A 139 7.51 -10.15 13.97
C GLY A 139 6.97 -10.32 15.38
N THR A 140 6.45 -9.27 15.98
CA THR A 140 5.90 -9.26 17.34
C THR A 140 4.37 -9.19 17.39
N GLY A 141 3.70 -9.05 16.22
CA GLY A 141 2.24 -9.04 16.10
C GLY A 141 1.57 -7.76 16.60
N VAL A 142 2.27 -6.62 16.60
CA VAL A 142 1.77 -5.35 17.15
C VAL A 142 1.96 -4.19 16.17
N LEU A 143 1.14 -3.15 16.38
CA LEU A 143 1.37 -1.81 15.83
C LEU A 143 1.79 -0.88 16.96
N GLN A 144 2.72 0.01 16.66
CA GLN A 144 3.22 0.99 17.62
C GLN A 144 3.22 2.39 17.02
N LYS A 145 2.70 3.38 17.77
CA LYS A 145 2.72 4.79 17.44
C LYS A 145 3.77 5.48 18.31
N TYR A 146 4.70 6.16 17.67
CA TYR A 146 5.76 6.93 18.34
C TYR A 146 5.63 8.43 18.06
N SER A 147 6.13 9.25 18.97
CA SER A 147 6.44 10.66 18.64
C SER A 147 7.36 10.72 17.42
N ASN A 148 7.28 11.80 16.63
CA ASN A 148 8.09 11.94 15.41
C ASN A 148 9.59 11.71 15.62
N ASP A 149 10.10 12.11 16.77
CA ASP A 149 11.51 11.93 17.13
C ASP A 149 11.85 10.54 17.71
N GLY A 150 10.87 9.64 17.78
CA GLY A 150 11.02 8.26 18.24
C GLY A 150 11.27 8.08 19.73
N ARG A 151 11.18 9.16 20.53
CA ARG A 151 11.52 9.11 21.96
C ARG A 151 10.41 8.53 22.82
N GLU A 152 9.16 8.76 22.43
CA GLU A 152 8.00 8.38 23.21
C GLU A 152 7.14 7.38 22.45
N LEU A 153 6.83 6.24 23.06
CA LEU A 153 5.81 5.31 22.59
C LEU A 153 4.44 5.84 23.07
N LEU A 154 3.65 6.36 22.13
CA LEU A 154 2.36 7.00 22.42
C LEU A 154 1.22 5.99 22.50
N LEU A 155 1.26 4.94 21.67
CA LEU A 155 0.24 3.88 21.65
C LEU A 155 0.86 2.58 21.17
N GLN A 156 0.45 1.47 21.77
CA GLN A 156 0.67 0.13 21.23
C GLN A 156 -0.67 -0.58 21.10
N ILE A 157 -0.91 -1.22 19.95
CA ILE A 157 -2.08 -2.03 19.66
C ILE A 157 -1.63 -3.46 19.49
N GLY A 158 -2.29 -4.37 20.20
CA GLY A 158 -1.87 -5.75 20.33
C GLY A 158 -0.91 -5.97 21.53
N GLU A 159 -0.75 -7.22 21.91
CA GLU A 159 0.17 -7.68 22.95
C GLU A 159 1.40 -8.30 22.29
N THR A 160 2.59 -7.78 22.63
CA THR A 160 3.87 -8.23 22.06
C THR A 160 4.05 -9.73 22.23
N GLY A 161 4.35 -10.43 21.12
CA GLY A 161 4.56 -11.87 21.11
C GLY A 161 3.29 -12.70 21.25
N LYS A 162 2.12 -12.08 21.23
CA LYS A 162 0.83 -12.74 21.07
C LYS A 162 0.33 -12.55 19.64
N TYR A 163 -0.39 -13.54 19.14
CA TYR A 163 -0.89 -13.54 17.78
C TYR A 163 -2.39 -13.87 17.77
N ASP A 164 -3.11 -13.37 16.78
CA ASP A 164 -4.51 -13.71 16.55
C ASP A 164 -4.61 -15.10 15.92
N SER A 165 -4.17 -16.08 16.68
CA SER A 165 -4.10 -17.50 16.32
C SER A 165 -4.84 -18.37 17.34
N SER A 166 -5.06 -19.64 16.99
CA SER A 166 -5.83 -20.60 17.80
C SER A 166 -5.27 -20.83 19.22
N ASP A 167 -3.96 -20.65 19.41
CA ASP A 167 -3.27 -20.83 20.68
C ASP A 167 -2.52 -19.56 21.16
N GLY A 168 -2.63 -18.47 20.40
CA GLY A 168 -1.96 -17.21 20.68
C GLY A 168 -0.47 -17.17 20.33
N THR A 169 0.05 -18.21 19.66
CA THR A 169 1.45 -18.32 19.22
C THR A 169 1.58 -18.21 17.70
N ARG A 170 2.81 -18.20 17.18
CA ARG A 170 3.10 -18.22 15.74
C ARG A 170 2.80 -19.57 15.06
N GLU A 171 2.71 -20.62 15.83
CA GLU A 171 2.45 -21.98 15.36
C GLU A 171 0.94 -22.28 15.29
N GLY A 172 0.11 -21.42 15.89
CA GLY A 172 -1.34 -21.56 15.87
C GLY A 172 -1.95 -21.18 14.53
N GLU A 173 -3.17 -21.69 14.28
CA GLU A 173 -3.94 -21.37 13.07
C GLU A 173 -4.53 -19.93 13.13
N PRO A 174 -4.51 -19.16 12.01
CA PRO A 174 -5.05 -17.80 11.98
C PRO A 174 -6.55 -17.78 12.31
N GLN A 175 -6.99 -16.79 13.08
CA GLN A 175 -8.37 -16.70 13.55
C GLN A 175 -9.18 -15.61 12.83
N ASN A 176 -8.55 -14.55 12.33
CA ASN A 176 -9.24 -13.37 11.78
C ASN A 176 -10.34 -12.88 12.72
N SER A 177 -10.04 -12.76 14.01
CA SER A 177 -11.03 -12.47 15.05
C SER A 177 -11.38 -10.97 15.12
N ASP A 178 -12.56 -10.64 15.65
CA ASP A 178 -13.00 -9.27 15.89
C ASP A 178 -12.28 -8.65 17.10
N ARG A 179 -10.95 -8.66 17.05
CA ARG A 179 -10.08 -8.14 18.11
C ARG A 179 -8.93 -7.31 17.52
N ALA A 180 -8.44 -6.37 18.32
CA ALA A 180 -7.25 -5.57 18.02
C ALA A 180 -5.96 -6.34 18.36
N GLN A 181 -5.85 -7.55 17.84
CA GLN A 181 -4.66 -8.41 17.89
C GLN A 181 -4.41 -8.92 16.48
N PHE A 182 -3.16 -9.04 16.08
CA PHE A 182 -2.78 -9.32 14.69
C PHE A 182 -2.00 -10.62 14.58
N PHE A 183 -1.96 -11.15 13.34
CA PHE A 183 -1.09 -12.26 13.03
C PHE A 183 -0.36 -12.01 11.69
N LEU A 184 0.87 -11.54 11.80
CA LEU A 184 1.74 -11.07 10.71
C LEU A 184 1.17 -9.83 9.99
N PRO A 185 0.89 -8.72 10.69
CA PRO A 185 0.44 -7.50 10.06
C PRO A 185 1.50 -6.98 9.07
N ALA A 186 1.05 -6.47 7.92
CA ALA A 186 1.92 -6.05 6.82
C ALA A 186 1.96 -4.54 6.63
N ALA A 187 0.83 -3.85 6.75
CA ALA A 187 0.77 -2.41 6.49
C ALA A 187 -0.21 -1.69 7.41
N VAL A 188 0.02 -0.40 7.60
CA VAL A 188 -0.86 0.51 8.34
C VAL A 188 -1.02 1.82 7.58
N ASP A 189 -2.24 2.36 7.62
CA ASP A 189 -2.54 3.74 7.23
C ASP A 189 -3.59 4.32 8.17
N VAL A 190 -3.57 5.63 8.38
CA VAL A 190 -4.48 6.31 9.31
C VAL A 190 -5.25 7.39 8.57
N ASP A 191 -6.58 7.31 8.61
CA ASP A 191 -7.45 8.30 8.02
C ASP A 191 -7.29 9.65 8.72
N ALA A 192 -6.77 10.64 8.00
CA ALA A 192 -6.50 11.98 8.54
C ALA A 192 -7.78 12.71 9.00
N GLN A 193 -8.96 12.32 8.53
CA GLN A 193 -10.23 12.98 8.88
C GLN A 193 -10.89 12.33 10.10
N THR A 194 -10.91 11.00 10.17
CA THR A 194 -11.61 10.24 11.22
C THR A 194 -10.68 9.76 12.32
N GLY A 195 -9.39 9.59 12.01
CA GLY A 195 -8.41 8.94 12.88
C GLY A 195 -8.56 7.42 12.92
N GLU A 196 -9.40 6.82 12.06
CA GLU A 196 -9.49 5.37 11.94
C GLU A 196 -8.19 4.79 11.42
N ILE A 197 -7.78 3.66 11.99
CA ILE A 197 -6.54 2.97 11.70
C ILE A 197 -6.86 1.74 10.87
N TYR A 198 -6.33 1.68 9.66
CA TYR A 198 -6.50 0.57 8.71
C TYR A 198 -5.25 -0.29 8.69
N VAL A 199 -5.42 -1.60 8.85
CA VAL A 199 -4.33 -2.55 8.96
C VAL A 199 -4.51 -3.68 7.96
N ALA A 200 -3.55 -3.86 7.07
CA ALA A 200 -3.42 -5.09 6.30
C ALA A 200 -2.78 -6.15 7.20
N ASP A 201 -3.54 -7.17 7.58
CA ASP A 201 -3.12 -8.19 8.53
C ASP A 201 -3.00 -9.54 7.83
N GLY A 202 -1.79 -9.88 7.35
CA GLY A 202 -1.54 -11.10 6.59
C GLY A 202 -0.34 -11.08 5.63
N GLU A 203 0.85 -10.74 6.09
CA GLU A 203 2.07 -10.71 5.27
C GLU A 203 2.42 -12.07 4.63
N LEU A 204 2.15 -13.16 5.34
CA LEU A 204 2.49 -14.52 4.92
C LEU A 204 1.28 -15.45 4.96
N PRO A 205 1.30 -16.56 4.20
CA PRO A 205 0.18 -17.50 4.13
C PRO A 205 -0.26 -18.11 5.47
N GLY A 206 0.61 -18.13 6.47
CA GLY A 206 0.30 -18.63 7.81
C GLY A 206 -0.25 -17.56 8.77
N GLY A 207 -0.38 -16.31 8.33
CA GLY A 207 -0.96 -15.23 9.12
C GLY A 207 -2.46 -15.06 8.89
N ASN A 208 -3.04 -13.98 9.44
CA ASN A 208 -4.40 -13.55 9.10
C ASN A 208 -4.50 -13.13 7.63
N HIS A 209 -5.73 -12.97 7.11
CA HIS A 209 -5.97 -12.61 5.71
C HIS A 209 -7.10 -11.57 5.64
N ARG A 210 -6.91 -10.45 6.33
CA ARG A 210 -7.95 -9.43 6.50
C ARG A 210 -7.42 -8.01 6.42
N ILE A 211 -8.32 -7.08 6.19
CA ILE A 211 -8.14 -5.68 6.53
C ILE A 211 -8.90 -5.46 7.84
N ALA A 212 -8.19 -5.07 8.89
CA ALA A 212 -8.80 -4.70 10.16
C ALA A 212 -8.85 -3.18 10.30
N VAL A 213 -9.96 -2.65 10.77
CA VAL A 213 -10.16 -1.22 11.03
C VAL A 213 -10.40 -1.00 12.51
N LEU A 214 -9.68 -0.06 13.07
CA LEU A 214 -9.70 0.28 14.49
C LEU A 214 -10.05 1.77 14.64
N ASP A 215 -10.56 2.16 15.80
CA ASP A 215 -10.69 3.57 16.14
C ASP A 215 -9.32 4.18 16.52
N ARG A 216 -9.30 5.50 16.76
CA ARG A 216 -8.08 6.24 17.13
C ARG A 216 -7.43 5.79 18.43
N GLU A 217 -8.17 5.12 19.30
CA GLU A 217 -7.69 4.53 20.55
C GLU A 217 -7.25 3.07 20.38
N GLY A 218 -7.33 2.52 19.15
CA GLY A 218 -6.91 1.16 18.84
C GLY A 218 -7.94 0.08 19.15
N ARG A 219 -9.23 0.43 19.36
CA ARG A 219 -10.30 -0.55 19.56
C ARG A 219 -10.83 -1.02 18.23
N PHE A 220 -11.06 -2.33 18.09
CA PHE A 220 -11.60 -2.95 16.89
C PHE A 220 -12.98 -2.38 16.52
N LEU A 221 -13.16 -2.04 15.23
CA LEU A 221 -14.42 -1.54 14.69
C LEU A 221 -15.04 -2.52 13.69
N ARG A 222 -14.30 -2.91 12.66
CA ARG A 222 -14.75 -3.78 11.56
C ARG A 222 -13.59 -4.42 10.85
N GLN A 223 -13.88 -5.39 10.01
CA GLN A 223 -12.89 -6.03 9.13
C GLN A 223 -13.57 -6.56 7.86
N TRP A 224 -12.75 -6.84 6.85
CA TRP A 224 -13.15 -7.58 5.64
C TRP A 224 -11.98 -8.37 5.08
N ALA A 225 -12.28 -9.36 4.26
CA ALA A 225 -11.29 -10.13 3.51
C ALA A 225 -11.13 -9.55 2.09
N LEU A 226 -10.03 -9.91 1.43
CA LEU A 226 -9.87 -9.65 0.00
C LEU A 226 -10.85 -10.50 -0.82
N GLU A 227 -11.38 -9.92 -1.89
CA GLU A 227 -12.28 -10.61 -2.80
C GLU A 227 -11.55 -11.69 -3.62
N ARG A 228 -12.21 -12.81 -3.83
CA ARG A 228 -11.71 -13.94 -4.62
C ARG A 228 -12.79 -14.44 -5.57
N THR A 229 -12.37 -14.81 -6.77
CA THR A 229 -13.23 -15.55 -7.70
C THR A 229 -13.29 -17.03 -7.29
N GLU A 230 -14.26 -17.77 -7.82
CA GLU A 230 -14.33 -19.22 -7.58
C GLU A 230 -13.10 -19.97 -8.08
N ALA A 231 -12.45 -19.49 -9.15
CA ALA A 231 -11.19 -20.04 -9.65
C ALA A 231 -10.00 -19.83 -8.70
N GLU A 232 -10.08 -18.83 -7.84
CA GLU A 232 -9.02 -18.45 -6.88
C GLU A 232 -9.27 -18.99 -5.47
N ARG A 233 -10.30 -19.82 -5.27
CA ARG A 233 -10.68 -20.31 -3.93
C ARG A 233 -9.55 -20.98 -3.15
N ASP A 234 -8.61 -21.62 -3.85
CA ASP A 234 -7.45 -22.29 -3.26
C ASP A 234 -6.22 -21.37 -3.14
N VAL A 235 -6.31 -20.10 -3.63
CA VAL A 235 -5.27 -19.09 -3.47
C VAL A 235 -5.49 -18.36 -2.16
N ILE A 236 -4.51 -18.40 -1.26
CA ILE A 236 -4.54 -17.64 -0.01
C ILE A 236 -4.26 -16.16 -0.34
N PRO A 237 -5.18 -15.21 -0.09
CA PRO A 237 -4.93 -13.81 -0.31
C PRO A 237 -3.82 -13.31 0.62
N LEU A 238 -2.99 -12.40 0.13
CA LEU A 238 -1.98 -11.75 0.96
C LEU A 238 -2.16 -10.22 0.91
N PRO A 239 -2.89 -9.64 1.88
CA PRO A 239 -2.98 -8.18 2.02
C PRO A 239 -1.63 -7.63 2.51
N HIS A 240 -0.74 -7.33 1.56
CA HIS A 240 0.66 -7.03 1.83
C HIS A 240 0.96 -5.53 1.98
N CYS A 241 0.23 -4.68 1.28
CA CYS A 241 0.28 -3.23 1.45
C CYS A 241 -1.12 -2.65 1.57
N LEU A 242 -1.22 -1.46 2.13
CA LEU A 242 -2.47 -0.71 2.23
C LEU A 242 -2.19 0.79 2.21
N ARG A 243 -2.96 1.56 1.42
CA ARG A 243 -2.95 3.04 1.45
C ARG A 243 -4.35 3.60 1.23
N LEU A 244 -4.64 4.68 1.93
CA LEU A 244 -5.88 5.45 1.81
C LEU A 244 -5.71 6.57 0.79
N SER A 245 -6.65 6.72 -0.13
CA SER A 245 -6.64 7.83 -1.09
C SER A 245 -7.41 9.04 -0.58
N ASN A 246 -7.11 10.23 -1.15
CA ASN A 246 -7.77 11.49 -0.81
C ASN A 246 -9.29 11.47 -1.06
N ASP A 247 -9.76 10.64 -1.99
CA ASP A 247 -11.17 10.48 -2.33
C ASP A 247 -11.86 9.35 -1.55
N GLY A 248 -11.20 8.84 -0.50
CA GLY A 248 -11.81 7.95 0.47
C GLY A 248 -11.85 6.47 0.07
N LEU A 249 -10.95 6.03 -0.80
CA LEU A 249 -10.82 4.64 -1.17
C LEU A 249 -9.63 3.98 -0.46
N VAL A 250 -9.73 2.68 -0.25
CA VAL A 250 -8.71 1.83 0.37
C VAL A 250 -8.08 0.95 -0.70
N TYR A 251 -6.79 1.14 -0.97
CA TYR A 251 -6.03 0.37 -1.94
C TYR A 251 -5.21 -0.70 -1.20
N VAL A 252 -5.42 -1.96 -1.54
CA VAL A 252 -4.78 -3.10 -0.87
C VAL A 252 -4.04 -3.96 -1.89
N CYS A 253 -2.76 -4.18 -1.68
CA CYS A 253 -1.99 -5.11 -2.49
C CYS A 253 -2.38 -6.56 -2.16
N ASP A 254 -3.03 -7.25 -3.09
CA ASP A 254 -3.17 -8.71 -3.05
C ASP A 254 -1.95 -9.33 -3.76
N ARG A 255 -0.87 -9.44 -2.99
CA ARG A 255 0.46 -9.77 -3.50
C ARG A 255 0.50 -11.07 -4.32
N ARG A 256 -0.23 -12.11 -3.89
CA ARG A 256 -0.20 -13.43 -4.56
C ARG A 256 -1.11 -13.52 -5.77
N ALA A 257 -2.07 -12.64 -5.88
CA ALA A 257 -2.95 -12.55 -7.04
C ALA A 257 -2.51 -11.47 -8.04
N ASP A 258 -1.30 -10.92 -7.87
CA ASP A 258 -0.67 -9.98 -8.80
C ASP A 258 -1.56 -8.77 -9.13
N ARG A 259 -2.23 -8.21 -8.10
CA ARG A 259 -3.19 -7.12 -8.24
C ARG A 259 -3.26 -6.21 -7.02
N ILE A 260 -3.90 -5.07 -7.20
CA ILE A 260 -4.37 -4.20 -6.12
C ILE A 260 -5.89 -4.29 -6.10
N GLN A 261 -6.47 -4.53 -4.93
CA GLN A 261 -7.90 -4.44 -4.72
C GLN A 261 -8.28 -3.10 -4.12
N VAL A 262 -9.33 -2.50 -4.63
CA VAL A 262 -9.82 -1.20 -4.18
C VAL A 262 -11.17 -1.40 -3.50
N PHE A 263 -11.30 -0.84 -2.30
CA PHE A 263 -12.51 -0.87 -1.48
C PHE A 263 -12.93 0.55 -1.11
N ASP A 264 -14.16 0.72 -0.70
CA ASP A 264 -14.54 1.90 0.07
C ASP A 264 -14.11 1.75 1.55
N ARG A 265 -14.36 2.78 2.36
CA ARG A 265 -13.98 2.77 3.78
C ARG A 265 -14.76 1.77 4.65
N ASP A 266 -15.91 1.31 4.17
CA ASP A 266 -16.72 0.31 4.85
C ASP A 266 -16.36 -1.13 4.43
N GLY A 267 -15.45 -1.27 3.48
CA GLY A 267 -14.94 -2.55 2.98
C GLY A 267 -15.75 -3.11 1.80
N ALA A 268 -16.62 -2.30 1.18
CA ALA A 268 -17.29 -2.73 -0.04
C ALA A 268 -16.30 -2.69 -1.22
N PHE A 269 -16.21 -3.81 -1.94
CA PHE A 269 -15.33 -3.95 -3.09
C PHE A 269 -15.74 -3.01 -4.23
N VAL A 270 -14.77 -2.30 -4.80
CA VAL A 270 -14.97 -1.39 -5.92
C VAL A 270 -14.44 -1.98 -7.21
N ARG A 271 -13.17 -2.40 -7.24
CA ARG A 271 -12.52 -2.97 -8.43
C ARG A 271 -11.16 -3.59 -8.15
N ASN A 272 -10.65 -4.33 -9.12
CA ASN A 272 -9.24 -4.72 -9.22
C ASN A 272 -8.44 -3.76 -10.10
N ILE A 273 -7.14 -3.69 -9.84
CA ILE A 273 -6.11 -3.16 -10.71
C ILE A 273 -5.07 -4.27 -10.86
N ASP A 274 -5.01 -4.88 -12.03
CA ASP A 274 -4.06 -5.96 -12.30
C ASP A 274 -2.67 -5.38 -12.51
N ILE A 275 -1.66 -6.03 -11.94
CA ILE A 275 -0.25 -5.64 -12.06
C ILE A 275 0.48 -6.75 -12.81
N PRO A 276 0.54 -6.67 -14.13
CA PRO A 276 1.17 -7.70 -14.95
C PRO A 276 2.69 -7.74 -14.74
N PHE A 277 3.31 -8.86 -15.06
CA PHE A 277 4.75 -9.00 -15.03
C PHE A 277 5.25 -9.94 -16.14
N GLU A 278 6.49 -9.71 -16.57
CA GLU A 278 7.21 -10.64 -17.39
C GLU A 278 8.10 -11.50 -16.49
N PRO A 279 7.94 -12.82 -16.50
CA PRO A 279 8.75 -13.70 -15.67
C PRO A 279 10.23 -13.57 -15.98
N LEU A 280 11.03 -13.21 -14.99
CA LEU A 280 12.48 -13.23 -15.13
C LEU A 280 12.96 -14.68 -15.17
N THR A 281 13.95 -14.95 -16.00
CA THR A 281 14.59 -16.26 -16.07
C THR A 281 15.97 -16.17 -15.44
N SER A 282 16.23 -16.96 -14.42
CA SER A 282 17.55 -17.06 -13.83
C SER A 282 18.55 -17.72 -14.81
N PRO A 283 19.88 -17.50 -14.64
CA PRO A 283 20.89 -18.03 -15.56
C PRO A 283 20.85 -19.56 -15.75
N ASP A 284 20.26 -20.29 -14.82
CA ASP A 284 20.05 -21.76 -14.91
C ASP A 284 18.71 -22.15 -15.56
N GLY A 285 17.99 -21.18 -16.15
CA GLY A 285 16.74 -21.40 -16.89
C GLY A 285 15.49 -21.59 -16.02
N ARG A 286 15.58 -21.42 -14.71
CA ARG A 286 14.40 -21.46 -13.83
C ARG A 286 13.66 -20.15 -13.85
N PRO A 287 12.31 -20.15 -13.86
CA PRO A 287 11.57 -18.93 -13.65
C PRO A 287 11.93 -18.33 -12.28
N SER A 288 12.31 -17.06 -12.26
CA SER A 288 12.42 -16.26 -11.04
C SER A 288 11.20 -15.33 -10.96
N GLY A 289 10.86 -14.88 -9.77
CA GLY A 289 9.74 -13.96 -9.65
C GLY A 289 8.40 -14.65 -9.42
N THR A 290 8.34 -15.52 -8.41
CA THR A 290 7.08 -16.17 -7.97
C THR A 290 6.59 -15.62 -6.65
N ARG A 291 7.11 -14.45 -6.23
CA ARG A 291 6.82 -13.85 -4.91
C ARG A 291 5.58 -12.95 -4.92
N GLY A 292 5.10 -12.58 -6.09
CA GLY A 292 3.98 -11.67 -6.32
C GLY A 292 4.45 -10.28 -6.79
N THR A 293 3.58 -9.55 -7.47
CA THR A 293 3.93 -8.27 -8.12
C THR A 293 3.68 -7.08 -7.21
N ALA A 294 2.46 -6.89 -6.73
CA ALA A 294 2.08 -5.73 -5.93
C ALA A 294 2.55 -5.88 -4.48
N VAL A 295 3.72 -5.33 -4.15
CA VAL A 295 4.32 -5.47 -2.82
C VAL A 295 4.15 -4.23 -1.97
N ALA A 296 4.32 -3.05 -2.57
CA ALA A 296 4.09 -1.77 -1.93
C ALA A 296 3.56 -0.78 -2.95
N LEU A 297 2.81 0.21 -2.50
CA LEU A 297 2.29 1.29 -3.34
C LEU A 297 2.41 2.64 -2.66
N ALA A 298 2.55 3.69 -3.46
CA ALA A 298 2.45 5.08 -3.06
C ALA A 298 1.67 5.86 -4.11
N PHE A 299 1.00 6.93 -3.67
CA PHE A 299 0.30 7.84 -4.59
C PHE A 299 1.20 8.96 -5.07
N SER A 300 0.93 9.49 -6.27
CA SER A 300 1.48 10.79 -6.68
C SER A 300 0.93 11.92 -5.80
N THR A 301 1.71 12.99 -5.68
CA THR A 301 1.42 14.12 -4.77
C THR A 301 0.41 15.12 -5.31
N ASP A 302 -0.03 14.99 -6.57
CA ASP A 302 -1.10 15.83 -7.11
C ASP A 302 -2.42 15.59 -6.36
N PRO A 303 -3.30 16.61 -6.25
CA PRO A 303 -4.54 16.49 -5.47
C PRO A 303 -5.46 15.36 -5.90
N GLN A 304 -5.39 14.92 -7.18
CA GLN A 304 -6.16 13.82 -7.73
C GLN A 304 -5.48 12.47 -7.52
N GLN A 305 -4.23 12.47 -7.05
CA GLN A 305 -3.41 11.26 -6.90
C GLN A 305 -3.48 10.41 -8.18
N ARG A 306 -3.16 11.05 -9.31
CA ARG A 306 -3.39 10.48 -10.64
C ARG A 306 -2.64 9.17 -10.85
N TYR A 307 -1.44 9.06 -10.30
CA TYR A 307 -0.61 7.89 -10.46
C TYR A 307 -0.49 7.08 -9.18
N LEU A 308 -0.39 5.76 -9.35
CA LEU A 308 0.13 4.84 -8.35
C LEU A 308 1.54 4.45 -8.77
N PHE A 309 2.46 4.50 -7.82
CA PHE A 309 3.78 3.88 -7.96
C PHE A 309 3.74 2.55 -7.23
N VAL A 310 3.92 1.46 -7.96
CA VAL A 310 3.75 0.10 -7.45
C VAL A 310 5.07 -0.65 -7.54
N VAL A 311 5.56 -1.14 -6.42
CA VAL A 311 6.71 -2.04 -6.41
C VAL A 311 6.29 -3.38 -6.98
N ASN A 312 6.71 -3.65 -8.22
CA ASN A 312 6.54 -4.92 -8.92
C ASN A 312 7.75 -5.81 -8.64
N GLN A 313 7.61 -6.68 -7.64
CA GLN A 313 8.74 -7.47 -7.19
C GLN A 313 9.10 -8.60 -8.15
N ASN A 314 8.15 -9.10 -8.95
CA ASN A 314 8.42 -10.12 -9.96
C ASN A 314 9.18 -9.56 -11.17
N SER A 315 8.87 -8.34 -11.61
CA SER A 315 9.62 -7.63 -12.67
C SER A 315 10.87 -6.95 -12.14
N VAL A 316 11.00 -6.81 -10.81
CA VAL A 316 12.07 -6.06 -10.13
C VAL A 316 12.17 -4.61 -10.63
N MET A 317 11.00 -3.96 -10.73
CA MET A 317 10.78 -2.60 -11.23
C MET A 317 9.80 -1.85 -10.33
N VAL A 318 9.62 -0.57 -10.60
CA VAL A 318 8.49 0.21 -10.08
C VAL A 318 7.59 0.58 -11.24
N ASP A 319 6.33 0.14 -11.20
CA ASP A 319 5.34 0.45 -12.22
C ASP A 319 4.65 1.80 -11.90
N ILE A 320 4.38 2.57 -12.94
CA ILE A 320 3.58 3.79 -12.91
C ILE A 320 2.22 3.45 -13.49
N VAL A 321 1.21 3.43 -12.64
CA VAL A 321 -0.15 3.01 -12.99
C VAL A 321 -1.06 4.24 -13.00
N ASP A 322 -1.86 4.43 -14.03
CA ASP A 322 -2.95 5.41 -13.98
C ASP A 322 -3.99 4.93 -12.97
N ARG A 323 -4.16 5.70 -11.90
CA ARG A 323 -5.03 5.32 -10.78
C ARG A 323 -6.48 5.13 -11.21
N ARG A 324 -6.97 5.87 -12.19
CA ARG A 324 -8.36 5.85 -12.64
C ARG A 324 -8.66 4.66 -13.55
N SER A 325 -7.84 4.45 -14.57
CA SER A 325 -8.02 3.33 -15.51
C SER A 325 -7.51 2.00 -14.97
N GLY A 326 -6.49 2.03 -14.12
CA GLY A 326 -5.74 0.85 -13.67
C GLY A 326 -4.68 0.38 -14.69
N GLU A 327 -4.43 1.16 -15.74
CA GLU A 327 -3.46 0.83 -16.78
C GLU A 327 -2.03 1.11 -16.30
N VAL A 328 -1.13 0.15 -16.51
CA VAL A 328 0.32 0.37 -16.34
C VAL A 328 0.81 1.19 -17.51
N LEU A 329 1.19 2.44 -17.25
CA LEU A 329 1.60 3.41 -18.26
C LEU A 329 3.07 3.32 -18.59
N SER A 330 3.91 3.03 -17.61
CA SER A 330 5.37 2.97 -17.72
C SER A 330 5.93 2.29 -16.48
N SER A 331 7.23 2.02 -16.49
CA SER A 331 7.98 1.51 -15.34
C SER A 331 9.35 2.18 -15.29
N PHE A 332 9.95 2.20 -14.10
CA PHE A 332 11.33 2.66 -13.92
C PHE A 332 12.13 1.71 -13.04
N GLY A 333 13.45 1.85 -13.11
CA GLY A 333 14.43 0.93 -12.58
C GLY A 333 15.16 0.22 -13.71
N GLU A 334 16.29 -0.40 -13.40
CA GLU A 334 17.15 -1.09 -14.38
C GLU A 334 17.14 -2.62 -14.17
N GLY A 335 16.04 -3.14 -13.58
CA GLY A 335 15.90 -4.58 -13.30
C GLY A 335 16.77 -5.06 -12.15
N PRO A 336 17.06 -6.38 -12.08
CA PRO A 336 17.74 -6.97 -10.95
C PRO A 336 19.24 -6.64 -10.92
N GLY A 337 19.76 -6.31 -9.72
CA GLY A 337 21.17 -6.06 -9.50
C GLY A 337 21.46 -5.14 -8.33
N ARG A 338 22.72 -4.69 -8.21
CA ARG A 338 23.20 -3.90 -7.08
C ARG A 338 23.78 -2.53 -7.47
N TYR A 339 23.80 -2.19 -8.75
CA TYR A 339 24.20 -0.85 -9.19
C TYR A 339 23.06 0.16 -8.98
N PRO A 340 23.35 1.46 -8.95
CA PRO A 340 22.31 2.49 -8.90
C PRO A 340 21.26 2.27 -9.99
N GLY A 341 19.98 2.38 -9.63
CA GLY A 341 18.86 2.10 -10.51
C GLY A 341 18.42 0.64 -10.57
N GLN A 342 19.30 -0.32 -10.28
CA GLN A 342 18.93 -1.73 -10.18
C GLN A 342 18.37 -2.06 -8.80
N PHE A 343 17.60 -3.14 -8.68
CA PHE A 343 17.01 -3.57 -7.41
C PHE A 343 17.40 -5.00 -7.02
N THR A 344 17.46 -5.24 -5.71
CA THR A 344 17.53 -6.58 -5.14
C THR A 344 16.44 -6.72 -4.08
N LEU A 345 15.33 -7.32 -4.47
CA LEU A 345 14.11 -7.47 -3.68
C LEU A 345 13.58 -6.10 -3.16
N PRO A 346 13.11 -5.20 -4.06
CA PRO A 346 12.49 -3.95 -3.65
C PRO A 346 11.23 -4.25 -2.84
N HIS A 347 10.98 -3.47 -1.76
CA HIS A 347 9.95 -3.85 -0.79
C HIS A 347 9.14 -2.66 -0.25
N GLY A 348 9.77 -1.52 0.06
CA GLY A 348 9.10 -0.31 0.54
C GLY A 348 9.17 0.82 -0.49
N ILE A 349 8.17 1.70 -0.51
CA ILE A 349 8.11 2.84 -1.41
C ILE A 349 7.51 4.06 -0.72
N GLY A 350 7.99 5.26 -1.07
CA GLY A 350 7.44 6.54 -0.63
C GLY A 350 7.67 7.62 -1.67
N VAL A 351 6.89 8.70 -1.59
CA VAL A 351 6.96 9.85 -2.49
C VAL A 351 7.09 11.13 -1.66
N ASP A 352 8.09 11.96 -1.95
CA ASP A 352 8.25 13.26 -1.28
C ASP A 352 7.34 14.34 -1.87
N SER A 353 7.27 15.52 -1.21
CA SER A 353 6.36 16.61 -1.59
C SER A 353 6.59 17.15 -2.99
N VAL A 354 7.78 16.97 -3.56
CA VAL A 354 8.14 17.40 -4.92
C VAL A 354 8.05 16.29 -5.96
N GLY A 355 7.60 15.09 -5.56
CA GLY A 355 7.32 13.96 -6.44
C GLY A 355 8.50 13.02 -6.70
N ASN A 356 9.62 13.12 -5.96
CA ASN A 356 10.64 12.09 -6.04
C ASN A 356 10.17 10.80 -5.37
N VAL A 357 10.56 9.67 -5.93
CA VAL A 357 10.21 8.34 -5.41
C VAL A 357 11.41 7.73 -4.71
N TYR A 358 11.16 7.12 -3.56
CA TYR A 358 12.16 6.41 -2.78
C TYR A 358 11.78 4.93 -2.70
N VAL A 359 12.77 4.05 -2.84
CA VAL A 359 12.56 2.59 -2.81
C VAL A 359 13.52 1.96 -1.83
N ALA A 360 12.97 1.26 -0.83
CA ALA A 360 13.71 0.46 0.13
C ALA A 360 13.81 -0.99 -0.32
N GLU A 361 15.00 -1.58 -0.20
CA GLU A 361 15.29 -2.95 -0.67
C GLU A 361 15.56 -3.88 0.51
N GLN A 362 14.89 -5.02 0.53
CA GLN A 362 15.09 -6.00 1.59
C GLN A 362 16.44 -6.72 1.44
N GLU A 363 16.73 -7.33 0.29
CA GLU A 363 17.99 -8.04 0.06
C GLU A 363 19.10 -7.12 -0.45
N GLY A 364 18.75 -5.98 -1.03
CA GLY A 364 19.68 -4.92 -1.39
C GLY A 364 20.25 -4.22 -0.17
N ARG A 365 19.54 -4.28 0.98
CA ARG A 365 19.90 -3.64 2.25
C ARG A 365 20.21 -2.16 2.11
N ARG A 366 19.49 -1.48 1.22
CA ARG A 366 19.69 -0.06 0.90
C ARG A 366 18.38 0.61 0.54
N ILE A 367 18.41 1.94 0.53
CA ILE A 367 17.35 2.77 -0.01
C ILE A 367 17.92 3.58 -1.18
N GLN A 368 17.12 3.78 -2.23
CA GLN A 368 17.48 4.60 -3.39
C GLN A 368 16.45 5.70 -3.61
N LYS A 369 16.91 6.86 -4.09
CA LYS A 369 16.08 7.99 -4.51
C LYS A 369 16.02 8.03 -6.03
N PHE A 370 14.83 8.18 -6.58
CA PHE A 370 14.58 8.42 -8.00
C PHE A 370 13.98 9.82 -8.14
N ARG A 371 14.70 10.71 -8.83
CA ARG A 371 14.22 12.07 -9.07
C ARG A 371 13.29 12.10 -10.26
N VAL A 372 12.19 12.85 -10.11
CA VAL A 372 11.36 13.16 -11.26
C VAL A 372 12.17 14.00 -12.27
N ALA A 373 12.38 13.46 -13.45
CA ALA A 373 13.05 14.17 -14.53
C ALA A 373 12.07 15.16 -15.15
N THR A 374 12.49 16.42 -15.30
CA THR A 374 11.74 17.38 -16.09
C THR A 374 11.76 16.91 -17.54
N PRO A 375 10.62 16.82 -18.26
CA PRO A 375 10.65 16.46 -19.67
C PRO A 375 11.57 17.41 -20.41
N THR A 376 12.63 16.88 -21.01
CA THR A 376 13.47 17.70 -21.91
C THR A 376 12.61 18.03 -23.13
N PRO A 377 12.43 19.32 -23.51
CA PRO A 377 11.72 19.65 -24.73
C PRO A 377 12.40 18.92 -25.89
N MET A 378 11.66 18.11 -26.61
CA MET A 378 12.17 17.56 -27.88
C MET A 378 12.40 18.74 -28.84
N ASN A 379 13.67 18.97 -29.21
CA ASN A 379 14.06 19.95 -30.23
C ASN A 379 13.60 19.51 -31.62
#